data_59a970ed1fe8403ff1552049921ee502
#
_entry.id   59a970ed1fe8403ff1552049921ee502
#
_cell.length_a   1.000
_cell.length_b   1.000
_cell.length_c   1.000
_cell.angle_alpha   90.00
_cell.angle_beta   90.00
_cell.angle_gamma   90.00
#
_symmetry.space_group_name_H-M   'P 1'
#
loop_
_entity.id
_entity.type
_entity.pdbx_description
1 polymer ?
#
loop_
_entity_poly.entity_id
_entity_poly.type
_entity_poly.pdbx_seq_one_letter_code
_entity_poly.pdbx_strand_id
1 'polypeptide(L)'
;DDHYDVISAFIKSMRGSDPDATMHYLARMLRAGEDPRFIARRIMIAASEEVGMAAPQILQVTVAAAQAVAMIGMPEARIILAEAALAVATAPKSNASYNAINSALADVDAGLIGQVPLHLRNAPTALMKSWGNHEGYRYAHDWPGAVAPQQYMPDELKGREYYHPNEVKPRLEKIRRILHDEDETQQ
;
A
#
# COMPACT_ATOMS: atom_id res chain seq x y z
N ASP A 1 -4.48 1.24 32.93
CA ASP A 1 -4.21 1.03 31.50
C ASP A 1 -2.72 0.93 31.29
N ASP A 2 -2.26 -0.11 30.66
CA ASP A 2 -0.84 -0.24 30.38
C ASP A 2 -0.43 0.51 29.09
N HIS A 3 0.86 0.58 28.88
CA HIS A 3 1.51 1.22 27.74
C HIS A 3 0.96 0.70 26.40
N TYR A 4 0.78 -0.63 26.25
CA TYR A 4 0.30 -1.24 25.03
C TYR A 4 -1.17 -0.92 24.74
N ASP A 5 -1.99 -0.83 25.78
CA ASP A 5 -3.40 -0.47 25.63
C ASP A 5 -3.57 0.94 25.08
N VAL A 6 -2.77 1.89 25.54
CA VAL A 6 -2.83 3.29 25.09
C VAL A 6 -2.40 3.39 23.62
N ILE A 7 -1.31 2.75 23.23
CA ILE A 7 -0.84 2.70 21.84
C ILE A 7 -1.91 2.07 20.93
N SER A 8 -2.47 0.94 21.36
CA SER A 8 -3.53 0.25 20.62
C SER A 8 -4.76 1.14 20.45
N ALA A 9 -5.16 1.84 21.49
CA ALA A 9 -6.30 2.75 21.44
C ALA A 9 -6.03 3.95 20.54
N PHE A 10 -4.82 4.47 20.51
CA PHE A 10 -4.40 5.53 19.60
C PHE A 10 -4.54 5.09 18.15
N ILE A 11 -3.98 3.93 17.81
CA ILE A 11 -4.05 3.37 16.44
C ILE A 11 -5.51 3.12 16.04
N LYS A 12 -6.30 2.50 16.91
CA LYS A 12 -7.72 2.21 16.65
C LYS A 12 -8.55 3.49 16.49
N SER A 13 -8.20 4.55 17.22
CA SER A 13 -8.87 5.84 17.09
C SER A 13 -8.62 6.51 15.75
N MET A 14 -7.38 6.49 15.26
CA MET A 14 -7.04 6.96 13.91
C MET A 14 -7.76 6.12 12.84
N ARG A 15 -7.74 4.80 12.98
CA ARG A 15 -8.44 3.86 12.08
C ARG A 15 -9.94 4.12 12.05
N GLY A 16 -10.53 4.38 13.21
CA GLY A 16 -11.98 4.58 13.37
C GLY A 16 -12.44 5.99 13.05
N SER A 17 -11.54 6.88 12.63
CA SER A 17 -11.87 8.27 12.27
C SER A 17 -12.42 9.10 13.43
N ASP A 18 -11.92 8.87 14.64
CA ASP A 18 -12.26 9.66 15.82
C ASP A 18 -11.11 10.61 16.15
N PRO A 19 -11.18 11.89 15.74
CA PRO A 19 -10.09 12.83 15.97
C PRO A 19 -9.92 13.21 17.45
N ASP A 20 -10.99 13.24 18.20
CA ASP A 20 -10.95 13.64 19.61
C ASP A 20 -10.31 12.54 20.48
N ALA A 21 -10.70 11.29 20.25
CA ALA A 21 -10.06 10.15 20.90
C ALA A 21 -8.59 10.04 20.50
N THR A 22 -8.26 10.28 19.22
CA THR A 22 -6.87 10.33 18.73
C THR A 22 -6.05 11.33 19.53
N MET A 23 -6.57 12.53 19.74
CA MET A 23 -5.88 13.57 20.52
C MET A 23 -5.74 13.18 22.00
N HIS A 24 -6.76 12.59 22.59
CA HIS A 24 -6.70 12.12 23.97
C HIS A 24 -5.57 11.09 24.17
N TYR A 25 -5.51 10.07 23.32
CA TYR A 25 -4.48 9.04 23.46
C TYR A 25 -3.08 9.55 23.09
N LEU A 26 -2.96 10.47 22.15
CA LEU A 26 -1.69 11.15 21.87
C LEU A 26 -1.21 11.91 23.13
N ALA A 27 -2.09 12.67 23.77
CA ALA A 27 -1.76 13.40 24.98
C ALA A 27 -1.29 12.46 26.11
N ARG A 28 -1.96 11.31 26.28
CA ARG A 28 -1.57 10.30 27.27
C ARG A 28 -0.17 9.75 26.99
N MET A 29 0.14 9.42 25.72
CA MET A 29 1.46 8.92 25.34
C MET A 29 2.56 9.97 25.58
N LEU A 30 2.31 11.22 25.23
CA LEU A 30 3.27 12.31 25.45
C LEU A 30 3.52 12.55 26.93
N ARG A 31 2.48 12.52 27.75
CA ARG A 31 2.59 12.74 29.19
C ARG A 31 3.29 11.57 29.89
N ALA A 32 3.16 10.36 29.36
CA ALA A 32 3.86 9.18 29.87
C ALA A 32 5.34 9.13 29.45
N GLY A 33 5.82 10.08 28.64
CA GLY A 33 7.21 10.14 28.19
C GLY A 33 7.52 9.24 27.01
N GLU A 34 6.52 8.85 26.23
CA GLU A 34 6.74 8.07 25.00
C GLU A 34 7.65 8.82 24.02
N ASP A 35 8.56 8.13 23.37
CA ASP A 35 9.45 8.74 22.38
C ASP A 35 8.64 9.34 21.22
N PRO A 36 8.75 10.67 20.97
CA PRO A 36 8.05 11.31 19.86
C PRO A 36 8.33 10.70 18.49
N ARG A 37 9.54 10.18 18.28
CA ARG A 37 9.91 9.51 17.01
C ARG A 37 9.19 8.18 16.86
N PHE A 38 9.01 7.44 17.93
CA PHE A 38 8.20 6.21 17.92
C PHE A 38 6.75 6.52 17.56
N ILE A 39 6.17 7.56 18.16
CA ILE A 39 4.80 8.00 17.84
C ILE A 39 4.69 8.39 16.36
N ALA A 40 5.65 9.17 15.85
CA ALA A 40 5.70 9.56 14.44
C ALA A 40 5.75 8.35 13.50
N ARG A 41 6.56 7.33 13.83
CA ARG A 41 6.63 6.09 13.06
C ARG A 41 5.30 5.34 13.03
N ARG A 42 4.60 5.28 14.16
CA ARG A 42 3.27 4.64 14.22
C ARG A 42 2.23 5.37 13.38
N ILE A 43 2.30 6.69 13.35
CA ILE A 43 1.42 7.51 12.49
C ILE A 43 1.73 7.26 11.01
N MET A 44 3.01 7.15 10.62
CA MET A 44 3.42 6.81 9.26
C MET A 44 2.88 5.45 8.82
N ILE A 45 2.98 4.44 9.68
CA ILE A 45 2.45 3.10 9.40
C ILE A 45 0.93 3.16 9.19
N ALA A 46 0.22 3.87 10.08
CA ALA A 46 -1.23 4.03 9.98
C ALA A 46 -1.65 4.74 8.69
N ALA A 47 -0.86 5.71 8.20
CA ALA A 47 -1.13 6.38 6.93
C ALA A 47 -1.19 5.39 5.76
N SER A 48 -0.32 4.40 5.72
CA SER A 48 -0.30 3.38 4.64
C SER A 48 -1.28 2.24 4.89
N GLU A 49 -1.39 1.78 6.14
CA GLU A 49 -2.24 0.66 6.51
C GLU A 49 -3.73 1.01 6.46
N GLU A 50 -4.11 2.19 6.97
CA GLU A 50 -5.50 2.56 7.20
C GLU A 50 -6.05 3.51 6.13
N VAL A 51 -5.23 4.40 5.59
CA VAL A 51 -5.62 5.35 4.54
C VAL A 51 -5.23 4.82 3.16
N GLY A 52 -3.97 4.43 3.01
CA GLY A 52 -3.47 3.82 1.77
C GLY A 52 -3.83 4.64 0.53
N MET A 53 -4.35 3.96 -0.47
CA MET A 53 -4.69 4.56 -1.76
C MET A 53 -5.98 5.39 -1.75
N ALA A 54 -6.74 5.43 -0.65
CA ALA A 54 -7.88 6.35 -0.53
C ALA A 54 -7.43 7.82 -0.52
N ALA A 55 -6.25 8.10 0.03
CA ALA A 55 -5.60 9.41 0.01
C ALA A 55 -4.08 9.23 0.11
N PRO A 56 -3.38 8.90 -0.99
CA PRO A 56 -1.95 8.53 -0.95
C PRO A 56 -1.06 9.65 -0.40
N GLN A 57 -1.44 10.90 -0.56
CA GLN A 57 -0.70 12.06 -0.07
C GLN A 57 -0.57 12.11 1.46
N ILE A 58 -1.40 11.39 2.20
CA ILE A 58 -1.33 11.37 3.67
C ILE A 58 0.00 10.77 4.15
N LEU A 59 0.55 9.79 3.44
CA LEU A 59 1.88 9.29 3.76
C LEU A 59 2.95 10.39 3.69
N GLN A 60 2.89 11.26 2.70
CA GLN A 60 3.82 12.40 2.56
C GLN A 60 3.71 13.35 3.75
N VAL A 61 2.49 13.65 4.20
CA VAL A 61 2.25 14.48 5.39
C VAL A 61 2.90 13.86 6.62
N THR A 62 2.74 12.56 6.83
CA THR A 62 3.29 11.86 8.00
C THR A 62 4.81 11.74 7.95
N VAL A 63 5.40 11.58 6.78
CA VAL A 63 6.86 11.57 6.59
C VAL A 63 7.46 12.95 6.89
N ALA A 64 6.85 14.01 6.36
CA ALA A 64 7.27 15.37 6.66
C ALA A 64 7.17 15.67 8.17
N ALA A 65 6.10 15.22 8.80
CA ALA A 65 5.92 15.36 10.25
C ALA A 65 7.02 14.64 11.05
N ALA A 66 7.37 13.41 10.67
CA ALA A 66 8.42 12.65 11.33
C ALA A 66 9.78 13.36 11.25
N GLN A 67 10.13 13.92 10.08
CA GLN A 67 11.33 14.72 9.89
C GLN A 67 11.33 15.99 10.74
N ALA A 68 10.21 16.71 10.76
CA ALA A 68 10.06 17.92 11.55
C ALA A 68 10.16 17.65 13.05
N VAL A 69 9.53 16.58 13.55
CA VAL A 69 9.63 16.14 14.94
C VAL A 69 11.09 15.90 15.35
N ALA A 70 11.88 15.24 14.50
CA ALA A 70 13.29 14.97 14.78
C ALA A 70 14.13 16.24 14.80
N MET A 71 13.80 17.23 13.95
CA MET A 71 14.54 18.51 13.86
C MET A 71 14.20 19.46 15.00
N ILE A 72 12.95 19.53 15.40
CA ILE A 72 12.44 20.56 16.31
C ILE A 72 12.50 20.10 17.77
N GLY A 73 12.09 18.85 18.05
CA GLY A 73 12.03 18.34 19.41
C GLY A 73 10.83 18.85 20.21
N MET A 74 10.73 18.37 21.44
CA MET A 74 9.68 18.79 22.37
C MET A 74 10.03 20.13 23.04
N PRO A 75 9.04 20.92 23.42
CA PRO A 75 7.60 20.62 23.41
C PRO A 75 6.88 20.93 22.10
N GLU A 76 7.48 21.63 21.15
CA GLU A 76 6.84 22.07 19.90
C GLU A 76 6.47 20.91 19.00
N ALA A 77 7.21 19.81 19.04
CA ALA A 77 6.91 18.59 18.25
C ALA A 77 5.51 18.03 18.52
N ARG A 78 4.90 18.31 19.69
CA ARG A 78 3.52 17.90 19.98
C ARG A 78 2.52 18.44 18.98
N ILE A 79 2.76 19.65 18.48
CA ILE A 79 1.89 20.31 17.48
C ILE A 79 1.95 19.56 16.16
N ILE A 80 3.15 19.18 15.75
CA ILE A 80 3.40 18.45 14.50
C ILE A 80 2.80 17.04 14.58
N LEU A 81 2.98 16.35 15.70
CA LEU A 81 2.39 15.04 15.93
C LEU A 81 0.86 15.09 15.89
N ALA A 82 0.27 16.11 16.50
CA ALA A 82 -1.18 16.33 16.48
C ALA A 82 -1.70 16.53 15.05
N GLU A 83 -1.04 17.37 14.27
CA GLU A 83 -1.38 17.59 12.85
C GLU A 83 -1.35 16.30 12.04
N ALA A 84 -0.28 15.53 12.15
CA ALA A 84 -0.13 14.29 11.42
C ALA A 84 -1.17 13.24 11.83
N ALA A 85 -1.41 13.08 13.14
CA ALA A 85 -2.40 12.15 13.65
C ALA A 85 -3.82 12.53 13.21
N LEU A 86 -4.14 13.83 13.21
CA LEU A 86 -5.42 14.33 12.71
C LEU A 86 -5.58 14.13 11.21
N ALA A 87 -4.50 14.31 10.43
CA ALA A 87 -4.53 14.04 9.00
C ALA A 87 -4.91 12.58 8.70
N VAL A 88 -4.35 11.63 9.44
CA VAL A 88 -4.71 10.21 9.32
C VAL A 88 -6.13 9.96 9.80
N ALA A 89 -6.51 10.47 10.98
CA ALA A 89 -7.82 10.22 11.58
C ALA A 89 -8.96 10.74 10.70
N THR A 90 -8.78 11.88 10.04
CA THR A 90 -9.84 12.52 9.24
C THR A 90 -9.80 12.16 7.75
N ALA A 91 -8.78 11.46 7.28
CA ALA A 91 -8.69 11.01 5.90
C ALA A 91 -9.71 9.89 5.60
N PRO A 92 -10.12 9.74 4.34
CA PRO A 92 -10.85 8.54 3.94
C PRO A 92 -10.00 7.30 4.19
N LYS A 93 -10.64 6.18 4.47
CA LYS A 93 -9.97 4.95 4.88
C LYS A 93 -10.06 3.88 3.80
N SER A 94 -8.92 3.23 3.55
CA SER A 94 -8.84 2.00 2.76
C SER A 94 -7.66 1.16 3.24
N ASN A 95 -7.92 -0.10 3.57
CA ASN A 95 -6.89 -1.07 3.89
C ASN A 95 -6.62 -2.04 2.72
N ALA A 96 -7.07 -1.69 1.51
CA ALA A 96 -6.99 -2.59 0.36
C ALA A 96 -5.55 -2.92 -0.03
N SER A 97 -4.60 -1.97 0.06
CA SER A 97 -3.18 -2.23 -0.21
C SER A 97 -2.54 -3.11 0.87
N TYR A 98 -2.87 -2.88 2.14
CA TYR A 98 -2.44 -3.73 3.25
C TYR A 98 -2.92 -5.18 3.05
N ASN A 99 -4.19 -5.39 2.74
CA ASN A 99 -4.74 -6.71 2.49
C ASN A 99 -4.14 -7.35 1.24
N ALA A 100 -3.88 -6.57 0.18
CA ALA A 100 -3.31 -7.06 -1.07
C ALA A 100 -1.92 -7.68 -0.84
N ILE A 101 -1.02 -6.95 -0.19
CA ILE A 101 0.34 -7.47 0.05
C ILE A 101 0.33 -8.66 1.00
N ASN A 102 -0.52 -8.65 2.02
CA ASN A 102 -0.62 -9.78 2.95
C ASN A 102 -1.15 -11.04 2.26
N SER A 103 -2.14 -10.91 1.38
CA SER A 103 -2.67 -12.03 0.60
C SER A 103 -1.63 -12.60 -0.36
N ALA A 104 -0.87 -11.72 -1.03
CA ALA A 104 0.20 -12.14 -1.93
C ALA A 104 1.32 -12.86 -1.17
N LEU A 105 1.74 -12.33 -0.02
CA LEU A 105 2.74 -12.97 0.83
C LEU A 105 2.28 -14.33 1.33
N ALA A 106 1.01 -14.46 1.72
CA ALA A 106 0.44 -15.74 2.15
C ALA A 106 0.50 -16.80 1.04
N ASP A 107 0.21 -16.42 -0.21
CA ASP A 107 0.34 -17.32 -1.35
C ASP A 107 1.79 -17.75 -1.57
N VAL A 108 2.72 -16.82 -1.55
CA VAL A 108 4.16 -17.10 -1.72
C VAL A 108 4.65 -18.03 -0.61
N ASP A 109 4.28 -17.75 0.63
CA ASP A 109 4.65 -18.57 1.79
C ASP A 109 4.06 -19.99 1.72
N ALA A 110 2.90 -20.14 1.09
CA ALA A 110 2.27 -21.43 0.84
C ALA A 110 2.84 -22.17 -0.39
N GLY A 111 3.84 -21.61 -1.06
CA GLY A 111 4.47 -22.19 -2.23
C GLY A 111 3.76 -21.89 -3.55
N LEU A 112 2.76 -21.01 -3.56
CA LEU A 112 2.07 -20.57 -4.77
C LEU A 112 2.86 -19.45 -5.45
N ILE A 113 3.97 -19.83 -6.08
CA ILE A 113 4.92 -18.91 -6.70
C ILE A 113 4.80 -18.93 -8.22
N GLY A 114 4.83 -20.13 -8.82
CA GLY A 114 4.85 -20.29 -10.26
C GLY A 114 6.15 -19.83 -10.91
N GLN A 115 6.18 -19.86 -12.23
CA GLN A 115 7.32 -19.36 -13.00
C GLN A 115 6.97 -18.03 -13.67
N VAL A 116 7.95 -17.14 -13.75
CA VAL A 116 7.80 -15.90 -14.50
C VAL A 116 7.55 -16.24 -15.98
N PRO A 117 6.47 -15.72 -16.59
CA PRO A 117 6.19 -15.95 -18.01
C PRO A 117 7.40 -15.57 -18.88
N LEU A 118 7.66 -16.37 -19.91
CA LEU A 118 8.84 -16.18 -20.77
C LEU A 118 8.92 -14.80 -21.41
N HIS A 119 7.79 -14.25 -21.84
CA HIS A 119 7.74 -12.92 -22.47
C HIS A 119 8.10 -11.77 -21.51
N LEU A 120 8.04 -12.00 -20.19
CA LEU A 120 8.45 -11.01 -19.19
C LEU A 120 9.92 -11.15 -18.77
N ARG A 121 10.58 -12.23 -19.18
CA ARG A 121 11.98 -12.45 -18.81
C ARG A 121 12.91 -11.64 -19.70
N ASN A 122 13.98 -11.09 -19.10
CA ASN A 122 15.01 -10.39 -19.86
C ASN A 122 15.79 -11.35 -20.76
N ALA A 123 16.21 -10.87 -21.91
CA ALA A 123 17.01 -11.62 -22.87
C ALA A 123 18.29 -10.86 -23.25
N PRO A 124 19.19 -10.55 -22.27
CA PRO A 124 20.39 -9.75 -22.54
C PRO A 124 21.46 -10.51 -23.34
N THR A 125 21.35 -11.85 -23.46
CA THR A 125 22.27 -12.68 -24.21
C THR A 125 21.55 -13.45 -25.33
N ALA A 126 22.31 -13.88 -26.39
CA ALA A 126 21.76 -14.71 -27.43
C ALA A 126 21.23 -16.05 -26.91
N LEU A 127 21.87 -16.60 -25.88
CA LEU A 127 21.42 -17.84 -25.23
C LEU A 127 20.05 -17.66 -24.58
N MET A 128 19.83 -16.56 -23.84
CA MET A 128 18.55 -16.27 -23.22
C MET A 128 17.46 -16.04 -24.26
N LYS A 129 17.78 -15.40 -25.41
CA LYS A 129 16.85 -15.29 -26.54
C LYS A 129 16.48 -16.68 -27.12
N SER A 130 17.43 -17.58 -27.18
CA SER A 130 17.18 -18.95 -27.69
C SER A 130 16.24 -19.74 -26.77
N TRP A 131 16.10 -19.37 -25.50
CA TRP A 131 15.13 -19.94 -24.55
C TRP A 131 13.73 -19.37 -24.72
N GLY A 132 13.51 -18.39 -25.60
CA GLY A 132 12.22 -17.70 -25.75
C GLY A 132 12.00 -16.56 -24.79
N ASN A 133 13.02 -16.15 -24.02
CA ASN A 133 12.93 -15.03 -23.12
C ASN A 133 12.60 -13.74 -23.89
N HIS A 134 11.67 -12.93 -23.37
CA HIS A 134 11.19 -11.67 -23.94
C HIS A 134 10.36 -11.82 -25.23
N GLU A 135 10.23 -13.00 -25.78
CA GLU A 135 9.48 -13.22 -27.02
C GLU A 135 7.98 -12.96 -26.79
N GLY A 136 7.39 -12.12 -27.65
CA GLY A 136 5.98 -11.76 -27.57
C GLY A 136 5.64 -10.71 -26.51
N TYR A 137 6.62 -10.10 -25.85
CA TYR A 137 6.37 -9.02 -24.89
C TYR A 137 5.75 -7.80 -25.59
N ARG A 138 4.70 -7.25 -24.97
CA ARG A 138 4.00 -6.06 -25.45
C ARG A 138 4.32 -4.88 -24.54
N TYR A 139 4.96 -3.86 -25.09
CA TYR A 139 5.31 -2.64 -24.37
C TYR A 139 4.05 -1.82 -24.13
N ALA A 140 3.65 -1.69 -22.88
CA ALA A 140 2.36 -1.10 -22.50
C ALA A 140 2.17 0.33 -23.03
N HIS A 141 3.25 1.12 -23.13
CA HIS A 141 3.18 2.50 -23.62
C HIS A 141 2.80 2.61 -25.10
N ASP A 142 2.93 1.54 -25.89
CA ASP A 142 2.48 1.49 -27.28
C ASP A 142 0.97 1.25 -27.43
N TRP A 143 0.27 1.07 -26.30
CA TRP A 143 -1.14 0.72 -26.26
C TRP A 143 -1.97 1.86 -25.67
N PRO A 144 -3.27 1.99 -26.06
CA PRO A 144 -4.16 3.02 -25.50
C PRO A 144 -4.20 2.98 -23.97
N GLY A 145 -4.00 4.13 -23.34
CA GLY A 145 -4.00 4.24 -21.89
C GLY A 145 -2.86 3.52 -21.19
N ALA A 146 -1.83 3.08 -21.94
CA ALA A 146 -0.70 2.29 -21.44
C ALA A 146 -1.14 0.96 -20.81
N VAL A 147 -2.18 0.35 -21.33
CA VAL A 147 -2.68 -0.97 -20.90
C VAL A 147 -2.77 -1.89 -22.11
N ALA A 148 -1.88 -2.86 -22.19
CA ALA A 148 -1.88 -3.87 -23.24
C ALA A 148 -2.59 -5.14 -22.76
N PRO A 149 -3.34 -5.86 -23.65
CA PRO A 149 -3.78 -7.22 -23.32
C PRO A 149 -2.56 -8.11 -23.23
N GLN A 150 -2.24 -8.55 -22.03
CA GLN A 150 -1.03 -9.31 -21.75
C GLN A 150 -1.13 -9.99 -20.39
N GLN A 151 -0.66 -11.23 -20.31
CA GLN A 151 -0.58 -11.95 -19.05
C GLN A 151 0.71 -11.58 -18.31
N TYR A 152 0.60 -11.05 -17.09
CA TYR A 152 1.72 -10.78 -16.20
C TYR A 152 1.89 -11.85 -15.12
N MET A 153 0.80 -12.47 -14.69
CA MET A 153 0.86 -13.50 -13.66
C MET A 153 1.49 -14.79 -14.20
N PRO A 154 2.21 -15.53 -13.35
CA PRO A 154 2.53 -16.93 -13.65
C PRO A 154 1.27 -17.73 -14.00
N ASP A 155 1.40 -18.76 -14.83
CA ASP A 155 0.25 -19.58 -15.26
C ASP A 155 -0.50 -20.16 -14.06
N GLU A 156 0.19 -20.57 -13.02
CA GLU A 156 -0.37 -21.16 -11.80
C GLU A 156 -1.21 -20.17 -10.99
N LEU A 157 -1.01 -18.87 -11.22
CA LEU A 157 -1.71 -17.79 -10.53
C LEU A 157 -2.63 -16.99 -11.46
N LYS A 158 -2.86 -17.50 -12.67
CA LYS A 158 -3.72 -16.82 -13.65
C LYS A 158 -5.12 -16.60 -13.07
N GLY A 159 -5.60 -15.36 -13.15
CA GLY A 159 -6.90 -14.96 -12.60
C GLY A 159 -6.91 -14.65 -11.11
N ARG A 160 -5.78 -14.82 -10.41
CA ARG A 160 -5.67 -14.46 -9.00
C ARG A 160 -5.70 -12.95 -8.83
N GLU A 161 -6.57 -12.46 -7.96
CA GLU A 161 -6.69 -11.03 -7.65
C GLU A 161 -6.38 -10.79 -6.19
N TYR A 162 -5.49 -9.82 -5.89
CA TYR A 162 -5.13 -9.43 -4.53
C TYR A 162 -5.68 -8.07 -4.14
N TYR A 163 -5.83 -7.17 -5.11
CA TYR A 163 -6.19 -5.78 -4.85
C TYR A 163 -7.68 -5.54 -5.11
N HIS A 164 -8.42 -5.22 -4.03
CA HIS A 164 -9.87 -5.01 -4.06
C HIS A 164 -10.24 -3.64 -3.47
N PRO A 165 -9.88 -2.53 -4.14
CA PRO A 165 -10.21 -1.19 -3.65
C PRO A 165 -11.67 -0.85 -3.94
N ASN A 166 -12.28 -0.02 -3.08
CA ASN A 166 -13.60 0.54 -3.33
C ASN A 166 -13.53 1.83 -4.16
N GLU A 167 -12.53 2.67 -3.89
CA GLU A 167 -12.44 4.04 -4.43
C GLU A 167 -12.11 4.07 -5.92
N VAL A 168 -11.29 3.12 -6.40
CA VAL A 168 -10.83 3.05 -7.80
C VAL A 168 -11.42 1.84 -8.53
N LYS A 169 -12.45 1.23 -7.98
CA LYS A 169 -13.02 -0.01 -8.49
C LYS A 169 -13.41 0.06 -9.99
N PRO A 170 -14.12 1.08 -10.47
CA PRO A 170 -14.52 1.13 -11.88
C PRO A 170 -13.33 1.19 -12.84
N ARG A 171 -12.28 1.95 -12.50
CA ARG A 171 -11.07 2.03 -13.31
C ARG A 171 -10.32 0.71 -13.31
N LEU A 172 -10.20 0.07 -12.15
CA LEU A 172 -9.53 -1.21 -12.02
C LEU A 172 -10.24 -2.32 -12.79
N GLU A 173 -11.57 -2.36 -12.75
CA GLU A 173 -12.36 -3.32 -13.52
C GLU A 173 -12.14 -3.16 -15.03
N LYS A 174 -12.07 -1.90 -15.51
CA LYS A 174 -11.75 -1.60 -16.90
C LYS A 174 -10.34 -2.08 -17.29
N ILE A 175 -9.35 -1.83 -16.45
CA ILE A 175 -7.97 -2.29 -16.66
C ILE A 175 -7.92 -3.81 -16.73
N ARG A 176 -8.55 -4.51 -15.78
CA ARG A 176 -8.59 -5.97 -15.74
C ARG A 176 -9.24 -6.57 -16.97
N ARG A 177 -10.31 -5.96 -17.49
CA ARG A 177 -10.93 -6.39 -18.76
C ARG A 177 -9.96 -6.28 -19.92
N ILE A 178 -9.24 -5.18 -20.05
CA ILE A 178 -8.25 -4.99 -21.11
C ILE A 178 -7.13 -6.02 -21.01
N LEU A 179 -6.60 -6.25 -19.81
CA LEU A 179 -5.51 -7.21 -19.59
C LEU A 179 -5.90 -8.63 -19.99
N HIS A 180 -7.16 -9.03 -19.83
CA HIS A 180 -7.66 -10.38 -20.08
C HIS A 180 -8.40 -10.55 -21.40
N ASP A 181 -8.39 -9.54 -22.29
CA ASP A 181 -9.14 -9.51 -23.54
C ASP A 181 -8.74 -10.64 -24.52
N GLU A 182 -7.52 -11.16 -24.42
CA GLU A 182 -7.06 -12.29 -25.24
C GLU A 182 -7.74 -13.63 -24.87
N ASP A 183 -8.29 -13.74 -23.68
CA ASP A 183 -8.99 -14.95 -23.26
C ASP A 183 -10.33 -15.10 -23.99
N GLU A 184 -10.92 -14.01 -24.48
CA GLU A 184 -12.19 -14.00 -25.22
C GLU A 184 -12.03 -14.27 -26.72
N THR A 185 -10.84 -14.01 -27.28
CA THR A 185 -10.57 -14.20 -28.71
C THR A 185 -10.10 -15.61 -29.07
N GLN A 186 -9.84 -16.48 -28.09
CA GLN A 186 -9.43 -17.87 -28.28
C GLN A 186 -10.56 -18.89 -28.05
N GLN A 187 -11.79 -18.45 -27.79
CA GLN A 187 -13.00 -19.29 -27.76
C GLN A 187 -13.78 -19.14 -29.06
#